data_3af21c861e0fd7a7fd4ecfc7ac0a3b14
#
_entry.id   3af21c861e0fd7a7fd4ecfc7ac0a3b14
#
_cell.length_a   1.000
_cell.length_b   1.000
_cell.length_c   1.000
_cell.angle_alpha   90.00
_cell.angle_beta   90.00
_cell.angle_gamma   90.00
#
_symmetry.space_group_name_H-M   'P 1'
#
loop_
_entity.id
_entity.type
_entity.pdbx_description
1 polymer ?
#
loop_
_entity_poly.entity_id
_entity_poly.type
_entity_poly.pdbx_seq_one_letter_code
_entity_poly.pdbx_strand_id
1 'polypeptide(L)'
;NVRKNGCYSVKRGCDTSNCGLCTVLLNDKPVLSCSVLAMRANGAKVVTLEGLQEEAKPLATFIASQGAEQCGFCNPGFMMNTLALLKENPHPSDDEIKEFLAGNLCRCSGYEGQLRGIKNYLNYLEEKGNE
;
A
#
# COMPACT_ATOMS: atom_id res chain seq x y z
N ASN A 1 2.91 18.14 -2.97
CA ASN A 1 4.11 18.57 -2.21
C ASN A 1 5.15 17.45 -2.06
N VAL A 2 4.77 16.23 -1.64
CA VAL A 2 5.70 15.10 -1.47
C VAL A 2 6.48 14.76 -2.74
N ARG A 3 5.84 14.78 -3.92
CA ARG A 3 6.51 14.53 -5.20
C ARG A 3 7.57 15.59 -5.54
N LYS A 4 7.33 16.85 -5.17
CA LYS A 4 8.30 17.93 -5.35
C LYS A 4 9.57 17.73 -4.51
N ASN A 5 9.46 16.92 -3.46
CA ASN A 5 10.56 16.56 -2.57
C ASN A 5 11.18 15.19 -2.89
N GLY A 6 11.00 14.68 -4.10
CA GLY A 6 11.66 13.47 -4.58
C GLY A 6 10.92 12.15 -4.30
N CYS A 7 9.76 12.18 -3.66
CA CYS A 7 8.97 10.97 -3.37
C CYS A 7 8.08 10.60 -4.56
N TYR A 8 8.66 10.04 -5.60
CA TYR A 8 7.99 9.74 -6.86
C TYR A 8 7.11 8.48 -6.84
N SER A 9 7.20 7.65 -5.80
CA SER A 9 6.28 6.53 -5.59
C SER A 9 4.85 6.98 -5.36
N VAL A 10 4.66 8.20 -4.86
CA VAL A 10 3.35 8.82 -4.67
C VAL A 10 2.81 9.27 -6.02
N LYS A 11 1.74 8.64 -6.48
CA LYS A 11 1.17 8.85 -7.83
C LYS A 11 -0.10 9.70 -7.79
N ARG A 12 -0.40 10.31 -8.93
CA ARG A 12 -1.68 10.99 -9.18
C ARG A 12 -2.45 10.19 -10.24
N GLY A 13 -3.52 9.50 -9.82
CA GLY A 13 -4.36 8.70 -10.69
C GLY A 13 -5.78 9.24 -10.83
N CYS A 14 -6.17 10.20 -10.00
CA CYS A 14 -7.48 10.87 -10.06
C CYS A 14 -7.39 12.28 -9.48
N ASP A 15 -8.51 13.02 -9.59
CA ASP A 15 -8.70 14.32 -8.97
C ASP A 15 -9.91 14.34 -8.01
N THR A 16 -10.40 13.16 -7.65
CA THR A 16 -11.63 12.96 -6.87
C THR A 16 -11.43 12.21 -5.57
N SER A 17 -10.19 12.02 -5.15
CA SER A 17 -9.80 11.40 -3.87
C SER A 17 -10.29 9.95 -3.69
N ASN A 18 -10.30 9.15 -4.76
CA ASN A 18 -10.83 7.78 -4.70
C ASN A 18 -9.94 6.69 -5.29
N CYS A 19 -8.79 7.02 -5.90
CA CYS A 19 -7.95 5.98 -6.54
C CYS A 19 -6.94 5.31 -5.61
N GLY A 20 -6.59 5.92 -4.49
CA GLY A 20 -5.63 5.38 -3.53
C GLY A 20 -4.15 5.45 -3.93
N LEU A 21 -3.82 5.96 -5.12
CA LEU A 21 -2.45 5.97 -5.64
C LEU A 21 -1.53 6.95 -4.93
N CYS A 22 -2.09 7.91 -4.22
CA CYS A 22 -1.35 8.91 -3.46
C CYS A 22 -1.23 8.56 -1.96
N THR A 23 -1.54 7.34 -1.57
CA THR A 23 -1.48 6.89 -0.17
C THR A 23 -0.07 7.06 0.40
N VAL A 24 -0.01 7.69 1.57
CA VAL A 24 1.19 7.83 2.41
C VAL A 24 0.82 7.46 3.84
N LEU A 25 1.81 7.23 4.70
CA LEU A 25 1.57 7.14 6.13
C LEU A 25 1.79 8.51 6.76
N LEU A 26 0.78 9.00 7.45
CA LEU A 26 0.84 10.22 8.25
C LEU A 26 0.69 9.83 9.73
N ASN A 27 1.76 9.97 10.50
CA ASN A 27 1.83 9.46 11.87
C ASN A 27 1.40 7.98 11.96
N ASP A 28 1.97 7.15 11.08
CA ASP A 28 1.75 5.70 10.96
C ASP A 28 0.34 5.28 10.49
N LYS A 29 -0.50 6.23 10.07
CA LYS A 29 -1.84 5.94 9.52
C LYS A 29 -1.90 6.20 8.01
N PRO A 30 -2.54 5.31 7.23
CA PRO A 30 -2.66 5.53 5.80
C PRO A 30 -3.66 6.66 5.51
N VAL A 31 -3.23 7.60 4.70
CA VAL A 31 -4.05 8.73 4.25
C VAL A 31 -3.85 8.99 2.77
N LEU A 32 -4.85 9.56 2.12
CA LEU A 32 -4.74 10.07 0.76
C LEU A 32 -4.04 11.42 0.79
N SER A 33 -2.78 11.49 0.37
CA SER A 33 -1.99 12.72 0.44
C SER A 33 -2.59 13.87 -0.37
N CYS A 34 -3.35 13.56 -1.42
CA CYS A 34 -4.06 14.58 -2.22
C CYS A 34 -5.15 15.33 -1.43
N SER A 35 -5.65 14.72 -0.34
CA SER A 35 -6.76 15.24 0.47
C SER A 35 -6.31 15.79 1.82
N VAL A 36 -5.00 15.84 2.08
CA VAL A 36 -4.42 16.40 3.30
C VAL A 36 -3.83 17.78 2.99
N LEU A 37 -4.29 18.78 3.73
CA LEU A 37 -3.71 20.12 3.65
C LEU A 37 -2.27 20.09 4.22
N ALA A 38 -1.32 20.67 3.49
CA ALA A 38 0.09 20.67 3.88
C ALA A 38 0.32 21.26 5.30
N MET A 39 -0.50 22.22 5.67
CA MET A 39 -0.44 22.82 7.02
C MET A 39 -0.74 21.82 8.14
N ARG A 40 -1.62 20.84 7.90
CA ARG A 40 -1.93 19.78 8.87
C ARG A 40 -0.80 18.75 9.02
N ALA A 41 0.09 18.68 8.06
CA ALA A 41 1.26 17.83 8.12
C ALA A 41 2.47 18.48 8.84
N ASN A 42 2.32 19.72 9.27
CA ASN A 42 3.38 20.41 10.00
C ASN A 42 3.69 19.69 11.33
N GLY A 43 4.95 19.32 11.52
CA GLY A 43 5.39 18.54 12.68
C GLY A 43 4.99 17.05 12.66
N ALA A 44 4.28 16.60 11.64
CA ALA A 44 3.89 15.19 11.49
C ALA A 44 5.00 14.37 10.80
N LYS A 45 5.03 13.07 11.11
CA LYS A 45 5.88 12.11 10.41
C LYS A 45 5.15 11.61 9.16
N VAL A 46 5.71 11.91 8.00
CA VAL A 46 5.20 11.43 6.70
C VAL A 46 6.14 10.36 6.17
N VAL A 47 5.61 9.19 5.88
CA VAL A 47 6.36 8.07 5.31
C VAL A 47 5.79 7.71 3.95
N THR A 48 6.66 7.60 2.96
CA THR A 48 6.35 7.11 1.60
C THR A 48 7.02 5.77 1.38
N LEU A 49 6.75 5.13 0.24
CA LEU A 49 7.32 3.81 -0.06
C LEU A 49 8.86 3.84 -0.11
N GLU A 50 9.44 4.97 -0.47
CA GLU A 50 10.90 5.17 -0.44
C GLU A 50 11.50 4.90 0.94
N GLY A 51 10.73 5.15 2.01
CA GLY A 51 11.13 4.89 3.39
C GLY A 51 10.82 3.49 3.92
N LEU A 52 10.08 2.68 3.15
CA LEU A 52 9.63 1.33 3.55
C LEU A 52 10.10 0.23 2.59
N GLN A 53 11.17 0.46 1.83
CA GLN A 53 11.63 -0.47 0.80
C GLN A 53 11.96 -1.85 1.34
N GLU A 54 12.62 -1.95 2.48
CA GLU A 54 12.99 -3.23 3.08
C GLU A 54 11.77 -4.03 3.55
N GLU A 55 10.78 -3.35 4.09
CA GLU A 55 9.52 -3.97 4.56
C GLU A 55 8.61 -4.35 3.38
N ALA A 56 8.62 -3.55 2.32
CA ALA A 56 7.80 -3.74 1.13
C ALA A 56 8.32 -4.85 0.21
N LYS A 57 9.62 -5.08 0.18
CA LYS A 57 10.29 -6.01 -0.75
C LYS A 57 9.74 -7.44 -0.70
N PRO A 58 9.59 -8.08 0.47
CA PRO A 58 9.02 -9.43 0.53
C PRO A 58 7.58 -9.46 0.02
N LEU A 59 6.74 -8.53 0.44
CA LEU A 59 5.35 -8.43 0.00
C LEU A 59 5.26 -8.24 -1.53
N ALA A 60 6.09 -7.37 -2.09
CA ALA A 60 6.16 -7.14 -3.54
C ALA A 60 6.50 -8.43 -4.30
N THR A 61 7.42 -9.24 -3.78
CA THR A 61 7.80 -10.52 -4.38
C THR A 61 6.62 -11.48 -4.43
N PHE A 62 5.84 -11.59 -3.36
CA PHE A 62 4.67 -12.44 -3.31
C PHE A 62 3.55 -11.96 -4.25
N ILE A 63 3.33 -10.66 -4.37
CA ILE A 63 2.35 -10.09 -5.31
C ILE A 63 2.79 -10.34 -6.75
N ALA A 64 4.06 -10.10 -7.07
CA ALA A 64 4.61 -10.33 -8.40
C ALA A 64 4.54 -11.81 -8.81
N SER A 65 4.76 -12.73 -7.88
CA SER A 65 4.69 -14.18 -8.13
C SER A 65 3.30 -14.65 -8.58
N GLN A 66 2.26 -13.89 -8.27
CA GLN A 66 0.88 -14.17 -8.70
C GLN A 66 0.52 -13.51 -10.05
N GLY A 67 1.48 -12.91 -10.73
CA GLY A 67 1.23 -12.17 -11.97
C GLY A 67 0.37 -10.92 -11.78
N ALA A 68 0.29 -10.41 -10.56
CA ALA A 68 -0.55 -9.25 -10.22
C ALA A 68 0.11 -7.91 -10.55
N GLU A 69 1.40 -7.91 -10.86
CA GLU A 69 2.12 -6.72 -11.29
C GLU A 69 2.19 -6.66 -12.80
N GLN A 70 1.55 -5.64 -13.40
CA GLN A 70 1.55 -5.41 -14.84
C GLN A 70 2.19 -4.05 -15.15
N CYS A 71 1.42 -2.96 -15.21
CA CYS A 71 2.00 -1.63 -15.48
C CYS A 71 2.74 -1.03 -14.26
N GLY A 72 2.47 -1.51 -13.06
CA GLY A 72 3.13 -1.07 -11.83
C GLY A 72 2.66 0.26 -11.27
N PHE A 73 1.75 0.96 -11.94
CA PHE A 73 1.36 2.32 -11.54
C PHE A 73 0.60 2.35 -10.21
N CYS A 74 -0.25 1.36 -9.94
CA CYS A 74 -1.01 1.26 -8.70
C CYS A 74 -0.20 0.70 -7.52
N ASN A 75 0.91 0.03 -7.79
CA ASN A 75 1.64 -0.74 -6.78
C ASN A 75 2.08 0.06 -5.57
N PRO A 76 2.68 1.25 -5.69
CA PRO A 76 3.12 1.99 -4.50
C PRO A 76 2.00 2.31 -3.52
N GLY A 77 0.87 2.81 -4.00
CA GLY A 77 -0.29 3.10 -3.13
C GLY A 77 -0.88 1.84 -2.51
N PHE A 78 -0.99 0.78 -3.31
CA PHE A 78 -1.46 -0.52 -2.84
C PHE A 78 -0.54 -1.09 -1.74
N MET A 79 0.77 -1.04 -1.95
CA MET A 79 1.77 -1.50 -0.99
C MET A 79 1.71 -0.73 0.32
N MET A 80 1.61 0.60 0.25
CA MET A 80 1.51 1.46 1.43
C MET A 80 0.29 1.11 2.27
N ASN A 81 -0.86 0.92 1.63
CA ASN A 81 -2.10 0.60 2.34
C ASN A 81 -2.09 -0.83 2.89
N THR A 82 -1.51 -1.78 2.16
CA THR A 82 -1.34 -3.16 2.64
C THR A 82 -0.42 -3.22 3.87
N LEU A 83 0.71 -2.55 3.84
CA LEU A 83 1.63 -2.50 4.98
C LEU A 83 0.97 -1.86 6.21
N ALA A 84 0.16 -0.82 6.00
CA ALA A 84 -0.61 -0.20 7.07
C ALA A 84 -1.65 -1.17 7.68
N LEU A 85 -2.36 -1.92 6.83
CA LEU A 85 -3.30 -2.95 7.29
C LEU A 85 -2.62 -3.99 8.16
N LEU A 86 -1.48 -4.52 7.71
CA LEU A 86 -0.75 -5.57 8.44
C LEU A 86 -0.17 -5.08 9.77
N LYS A 87 0.11 -3.79 9.91
CA LYS A 87 0.50 -3.19 11.19
C LYS A 87 -0.67 -3.12 12.17
N GLU A 88 -1.87 -2.80 11.70
CA GLU A 88 -3.08 -2.74 12.54
C GLU A 88 -3.63 -4.11 12.86
N ASN A 89 -3.63 -5.02 11.88
CA ASN A 89 -4.16 -6.37 12.00
C ASN A 89 -3.20 -7.36 11.33
N PRO A 90 -2.38 -8.08 12.10
CA PRO A 90 -1.43 -9.06 11.56
C PRO A 90 -2.08 -10.29 10.91
N HIS A 91 -3.34 -10.57 11.22
CA HIS A 91 -4.08 -11.73 10.72
C HIS A 91 -5.44 -11.32 10.15
N PRO A 92 -5.48 -10.50 9.06
CA PRO A 92 -6.74 -10.07 8.49
C PRO A 92 -7.42 -11.21 7.74
N SER A 93 -8.76 -11.26 7.80
CA SER A 93 -9.56 -12.12 6.93
C SER A 93 -9.57 -11.63 5.49
N ASP A 94 -9.99 -12.47 4.55
CA ASP A 94 -10.11 -12.08 3.14
C ASP A 94 -11.02 -10.85 2.96
N ASP A 95 -12.13 -10.81 3.69
CA ASP A 95 -13.08 -9.70 3.61
C ASP A 95 -12.51 -8.41 4.19
N GLU A 96 -11.76 -8.50 5.29
CA GLU A 96 -11.05 -7.35 5.86
C GLU A 96 -9.98 -6.79 4.90
N ILE A 97 -9.24 -7.66 4.21
CA ILE A 97 -8.27 -7.26 3.20
C ILE A 97 -8.99 -6.53 2.05
N LYS A 98 -10.08 -7.10 1.54
CA LYS A 98 -10.85 -6.50 0.44
C LYS A 98 -11.42 -5.15 0.83
N GLU A 99 -11.99 -5.05 2.01
CA GLU A 99 -12.57 -3.80 2.52
C GLU A 99 -11.50 -2.71 2.68
N PHE A 100 -10.37 -3.05 3.28
CA PHE A 100 -9.28 -2.10 3.52
C PHE A 100 -8.67 -1.60 2.22
N LEU A 101 -8.57 -2.46 1.19
CA LEU A 101 -7.98 -2.16 -0.10
C LEU A 101 -8.97 -1.70 -1.17
N ALA A 102 -10.25 -1.60 -0.84
CA ALA A 102 -11.30 -1.19 -1.78
C ALA A 102 -11.06 0.20 -2.39
N GLY A 103 -10.37 1.08 -1.68
CA GLY A 103 -9.98 2.40 -2.17
C GLY A 103 -8.71 2.44 -3.01
N ASN A 104 -8.05 1.31 -3.27
CA ASN A 104 -6.85 1.23 -4.09
C ASN A 104 -7.18 0.64 -5.45
N LEU A 105 -7.34 1.51 -6.45
CA LEU A 105 -7.82 1.13 -7.78
C LEU A 105 -6.68 0.63 -8.66
N CYS A 106 -6.97 -0.43 -9.42
CA CYS A 106 -6.10 -0.98 -10.44
C CYS A 106 -6.91 -1.32 -11.69
N ARG A 107 -6.41 -0.92 -12.86
CA ARG A 107 -7.08 -1.21 -14.13
C ARG A 107 -6.59 -2.52 -14.77
N CYS A 108 -5.44 -3.03 -14.33
CA CYS A 108 -4.76 -4.14 -15.01
C CYS A 108 -5.01 -5.50 -14.34
N SER A 109 -4.91 -5.58 -13.00
CA SER A 109 -4.78 -6.85 -12.28
C SER A 109 -6.08 -7.61 -12.04
N GLY A 110 -7.22 -6.92 -11.98
CA GLY A 110 -8.49 -7.51 -11.54
C GLY A 110 -8.56 -7.87 -10.06
N TYR A 111 -7.55 -7.48 -9.28
CA TYR A 111 -7.46 -7.57 -7.80
C TYR A 111 -7.24 -8.97 -7.22
N GLU A 112 -7.69 -10.04 -7.85
CA GLU A 112 -7.60 -11.41 -7.31
C GLU A 112 -6.15 -11.88 -7.11
N GLY A 113 -5.26 -11.57 -8.04
CA GLY A 113 -3.84 -11.88 -7.91
C GLY A 113 -3.18 -11.13 -6.75
N GLN A 114 -3.59 -9.89 -6.51
CA GLN A 114 -3.11 -9.10 -5.39
C GLN A 114 -3.55 -9.73 -4.06
N LEU A 115 -4.80 -10.15 -3.95
CA LEU A 115 -5.32 -10.83 -2.76
C LEU A 115 -4.56 -12.13 -2.47
N ARG A 116 -4.35 -12.98 -3.51
CA ARG A 116 -3.58 -14.21 -3.35
C ARG A 116 -2.14 -13.93 -2.91
N GLY A 117 -1.51 -12.91 -3.48
CA GLY A 117 -0.15 -12.50 -3.09
C GLY A 117 -0.07 -12.10 -1.61
N ILE A 118 -1.01 -11.33 -1.12
CA ILE A 118 -1.09 -10.95 0.30
C ILE A 118 -1.27 -12.19 1.18
N LYS A 119 -2.19 -13.08 0.82
CA LYS A 119 -2.44 -14.31 1.58
C LYS A 119 -1.21 -15.20 1.66
N ASN A 120 -0.51 -15.39 0.55
CA ASN A 120 0.73 -16.16 0.51
C ASN A 120 1.82 -15.53 1.37
N TYR A 121 1.90 -14.20 1.37
CA TYR A 121 2.82 -13.47 2.24
C TYR A 121 2.50 -13.67 3.72
N LEU A 122 1.21 -13.62 4.08
CA LEU A 122 0.78 -13.86 5.46
C LEU A 122 1.12 -15.28 5.92
N ASN A 123 0.86 -16.29 5.10
CA ASN A 123 1.23 -17.67 5.40
C ASN A 123 2.74 -17.81 5.61
N TYR A 124 3.55 -17.17 4.77
CA TYR A 124 5.00 -17.14 4.94
C TYR A 124 5.44 -16.53 6.26
N LEU A 125 4.78 -15.43 6.69
CA LEU A 125 5.09 -14.80 7.98
C LEU A 125 4.71 -15.71 9.16
N GLU A 126 3.60 -16.43 9.09
CA GLU A 126 3.17 -17.39 10.10
C GLU A 126 4.17 -18.56 10.23
N GLU A 127 4.61 -19.10 9.10
CA GLU A 127 5.63 -20.16 9.08
C GLU A 127 6.95 -19.68 9.70
N LYS A 128 7.36 -18.45 9.38
CA LYS A 128 8.58 -17.87 9.94
C LYS A 128 8.47 -17.55 11.44
N GLY A 129 7.28 -17.17 11.90
CA GLY A 129 7.00 -16.89 13.31
C GLY A 129 6.97 -18.16 14.20
N ASN A 130 6.79 -19.34 13.58
CA ASN A 130 6.79 -20.63 14.26
C ASN A 130 8.19 -21.31 14.29
N GLU A 131 9.18 -20.72 13.64
CA GLU A 131 10.60 -21.11 13.72
C GLU A 131 11.30 -20.33 14.84
#